data_64a9e127365e64217b7bf6189f3830c9
#
_entry.id   64a9e127365e64217b7bf6189f3830c9
#
_cell.length_a   1.000
_cell.length_b   1.000
_cell.length_c   1.000
_cell.angle_alpha   90.00
_cell.angle_beta   90.00
_cell.angle_gamma   90.00
#
_symmetry.space_group_name_H-M   'P 1'
#
loop_
_entity.id
_entity.type
_entity.pdbx_description
1 polymer ?
#
loop_
_entity_poly.entity_id
_entity_poly.type
_entity_poly.pdbx_seq_one_letter_code
_entity_poly.pdbx_strand_id
1 'polypeptide(L)'
;MNKQKLLSEIMKREQKIAQLSKKINEYTSQKNGVQSELNELNRIRKKIEDIEAEAIKKQNTLEEDLKKILDRPTKQKQEKVAEIDAG
;
A
#
# COMPACT_ATOMS: atom_id res chain seq x y z
N MET A 1 43.22 -45.63 -15.58
CA MET A 1 42.08 -44.86 -15.07
C MET A 1 41.50 -45.54 -13.86
N ASN A 2 41.31 -44.79 -12.79
CA ASN A 2 40.82 -45.38 -11.56
C ASN A 2 39.30 -45.17 -11.52
N LYS A 3 38.57 -46.25 -11.74
CA LYS A 3 37.12 -46.20 -11.79
C LYS A 3 36.52 -45.79 -10.46
N GLN A 4 37.12 -46.22 -9.35
CA GLN A 4 36.62 -45.89 -8.02
C GLN A 4 36.74 -44.38 -7.76
N LYS A 5 37.84 -43.80 -8.17
CA LYS A 5 38.05 -42.37 -8.04
C LYS A 5 37.02 -41.60 -8.86
N LEU A 6 36.76 -42.08 -10.05
CA LEU A 6 35.76 -41.45 -10.93
C LEU A 6 34.38 -41.50 -10.28
N LEU A 7 33.99 -42.67 -9.76
CA LEU A 7 32.70 -42.83 -9.12
C LEU A 7 32.57 -41.95 -7.87
N SER A 8 33.66 -41.85 -7.10
CA SER A 8 33.70 -40.98 -5.93
C SER A 8 33.49 -39.55 -6.29
N GLU A 9 34.11 -39.09 -7.36
CA GLU A 9 33.96 -37.70 -7.83
C GLU A 9 32.54 -37.42 -8.34
N ILE A 10 31.95 -38.38 -9.01
CA ILE A 10 30.57 -38.28 -9.46
C ILE A 10 29.65 -38.15 -8.26
N MET A 11 29.83 -38.98 -7.27
CA MET A 11 29.01 -38.97 -6.06
C MET A 11 29.09 -37.64 -5.32
N LYS A 12 30.32 -37.11 -5.20
CA LYS A 12 30.53 -35.83 -4.54
C LYS A 12 29.75 -34.71 -5.24
N ARG A 13 29.77 -34.71 -6.58
CA ARG A 13 29.08 -33.69 -7.34
C ARG A 13 27.57 -33.87 -7.26
N GLU A 14 27.10 -35.11 -7.25
CA GLU A 14 25.67 -35.34 -7.07
C GLU A 14 25.19 -34.86 -5.71
N GLN A 15 25.98 -35.08 -4.65
CA GLN A 15 25.66 -34.58 -3.33
C GLN A 15 25.67 -33.07 -3.28
N LYS A 16 26.62 -32.46 -3.98
CA LYS A 16 26.69 -31.02 -4.04
C LYS A 16 25.44 -30.42 -4.72
N ILE A 17 25.02 -31.05 -5.80
CA ILE A 17 23.80 -30.63 -6.50
C ILE A 17 22.60 -30.75 -5.58
N ALA A 18 22.49 -31.85 -4.83
CA ALA A 18 21.38 -32.03 -3.91
C ALA A 18 21.37 -30.98 -2.82
N GLN A 19 22.52 -30.61 -2.28
CA GLN A 19 22.64 -29.59 -1.26
C GLN A 19 22.24 -28.23 -1.81
N LEU A 20 22.69 -27.90 -3.01
CA LEU A 20 22.37 -26.62 -3.64
C LEU A 20 20.88 -26.55 -3.96
N SER A 21 20.29 -27.64 -4.44
CA SER A 21 18.86 -27.71 -4.71
C SER A 21 18.04 -27.44 -3.44
N LYS A 22 18.49 -28.01 -2.33
CA LYS A 22 17.81 -27.79 -1.06
C LYS A 22 17.85 -26.33 -0.65
N LYS A 23 19.01 -25.69 -0.79
CA LYS A 23 19.15 -24.27 -0.48
C LYS A 23 18.27 -23.40 -1.38
N ILE A 24 18.22 -23.74 -2.65
CA ILE A 24 17.38 -23.01 -3.61
C ILE A 24 15.92 -23.10 -3.16
N ASN A 25 15.47 -24.28 -2.76
CA ASN A 25 14.10 -24.45 -2.30
C ASN A 25 13.82 -23.65 -1.03
N GLU A 26 14.78 -23.62 -0.10
CA GLU A 26 14.63 -22.86 1.12
C GLU A 26 14.54 -21.36 0.84
N TYR A 27 15.40 -20.85 -0.02
CA TYR A 27 15.39 -19.43 -0.39
C TYR A 27 14.13 -19.07 -1.18
N THR A 28 13.67 -19.99 -2.01
CA THR A 28 12.42 -19.78 -2.75
C THR A 28 11.24 -19.67 -1.79
N SER A 29 11.20 -20.52 -0.77
CA SER A 29 10.15 -20.46 0.24
C SER A 29 10.19 -19.13 1.00
N GLN A 30 11.40 -18.70 1.38
CA GLN A 30 11.56 -17.42 2.08
C GLN A 30 11.12 -16.26 1.20
N LYS A 31 11.52 -16.30 -0.05
CA LYS A 31 11.14 -15.27 -1.02
C LYS A 31 9.63 -15.19 -1.15
N ASN A 32 8.98 -16.34 -1.26
CA ASN A 32 7.52 -16.38 -1.40
C ASN A 32 6.83 -15.86 -0.15
N GLY A 33 7.37 -16.16 1.02
CA GLY A 33 6.85 -15.64 2.28
C GLY A 33 6.91 -14.12 2.34
N VAL A 34 8.08 -13.57 2.01
CA VAL A 34 8.26 -12.12 2.01
C VAL A 34 7.38 -11.45 0.95
N GLN A 35 7.25 -12.08 -0.21
CA GLN A 35 6.39 -11.57 -1.27
C GLN A 35 4.94 -11.50 -0.80
N SER A 36 4.50 -12.52 -0.07
CA SER A 36 3.15 -12.56 0.46
C SER A 36 2.93 -11.42 1.46
N GLU A 37 3.90 -11.20 2.35
CA GLU A 37 3.83 -10.09 3.30
C GLU A 37 3.79 -8.74 2.58
N LEU A 38 4.60 -8.60 1.55
CA LEU A 38 4.61 -7.36 0.76
C LEU A 38 3.25 -7.12 0.12
N ASN A 39 2.64 -8.17 -0.40
CA ASN A 39 1.32 -8.05 -1.01
C ASN A 39 0.27 -7.59 0.01
N GLU A 40 0.35 -8.09 1.22
CA GLU A 40 -0.56 -7.68 2.29
C GLU A 40 -0.35 -6.23 2.69
N LEU A 41 0.92 -5.83 2.83
CA LEU A 41 1.25 -4.44 3.16
C LEU A 41 0.77 -3.48 2.08
N ASN A 42 0.93 -3.86 0.83
CA ASN A 42 0.46 -3.03 -0.28
C ASN A 42 -1.05 -2.91 -0.29
N ARG A 43 -1.76 -3.97 0.10
CA ARG A 43 -3.21 -3.91 0.18
C ARG A 43 -3.66 -2.94 1.28
N ILE A 44 -2.97 -2.98 2.42
CA ILE A 44 -3.28 -2.06 3.52
C ILE A 44 -2.96 -0.63 3.11
N ARG A 45 -1.82 -0.43 2.46
CA ARG A 45 -1.44 0.89 1.97
C ARG A 45 -2.51 1.47 1.05
N LYS A 46 -3.02 0.64 0.15
CA LYS A 46 -4.05 1.10 -0.78
C LYS A 46 -5.32 1.50 -0.05
N LYS A 47 -5.70 0.76 0.97
CA LYS A 47 -6.88 1.10 1.76
C LYS A 47 -6.70 2.45 2.47
N ILE A 48 -5.51 2.68 3.00
CA ILE A 48 -5.21 3.95 3.66
C ILE A 48 -5.29 5.09 2.65
N GLU A 49 -4.71 4.90 1.48
CA GLU A 49 -4.73 5.91 0.43
C GLU A 49 -6.16 6.19 -0.02
N ASP A 50 -6.98 5.18 -0.12
CA ASP A 50 -8.39 5.35 -0.50
C ASP A 50 -9.15 6.15 0.56
N ILE A 51 -8.88 5.88 1.84
CA ILE A 51 -9.52 6.62 2.94
C ILE A 51 -9.07 8.08 2.91
N GLU A 52 -7.79 8.31 2.68
CA GLU A 52 -7.25 9.66 2.60
C GLU A 52 -7.85 10.43 1.43
N ALA A 53 -7.98 9.77 0.29
CA ALA A 53 -8.59 10.39 -0.89
C ALA A 53 -10.05 10.74 -0.64
N GLU A 54 -10.78 9.86 0.05
CA GLU A 54 -12.16 10.10 0.40
C GLU A 54 -12.30 11.29 1.36
N ALA A 55 -11.40 11.37 2.34
CA ALA A 55 -11.39 12.47 3.29
C ALA A 55 -11.16 13.81 2.60
N ILE A 56 -10.22 13.83 1.67
CA ILE A 56 -9.94 15.05 0.89
C ILE A 56 -11.16 15.44 0.06
N LYS A 57 -11.79 14.47 -0.56
CA LYS A 57 -12.96 14.71 -1.38
C LYS A 57 -14.10 15.29 -0.55
N LYS A 58 -14.33 14.75 0.63
CA LYS A 58 -15.37 15.25 1.53
C LYS A 58 -15.06 16.66 2.00
N GLN A 59 -13.81 16.92 2.32
CA GLN A 59 -13.39 18.26 2.73
C GLN A 59 -13.61 19.28 1.62
N ASN A 60 -13.25 18.91 0.40
CA ASN A 60 -13.46 19.80 -0.74
C ASN A 60 -14.94 20.09 -0.97
N THR A 61 -15.77 19.07 -0.81
CA THR A 61 -17.22 19.26 -0.95
C THR A 61 -17.77 20.22 0.11
N LEU A 62 -17.31 20.05 1.35
CA LEU A 62 -17.74 20.92 2.43
C LEU A 62 -17.25 22.36 2.21
N GLU A 63 -16.06 22.53 1.70
CA GLU A 63 -15.54 23.84 1.38
C GLU A 63 -16.34 24.51 0.27
N GLU A 64 -16.74 23.75 -0.74
CA GLU A 64 -17.58 24.26 -1.80
C GLU A 64 -18.96 24.66 -1.26
N ASP A 65 -19.53 23.84 -0.39
CA ASP A 65 -20.82 24.14 0.22
C ASP A 65 -20.72 25.40 1.07
N LEU A 66 -19.65 25.52 1.83
CA LEU A 66 -19.43 26.72 2.64
C LEU A 66 -19.30 27.93 1.75
N LYS A 67 -18.55 27.81 0.66
CA LYS A 67 -18.39 28.93 -0.26
C LYS A 67 -19.72 29.36 -0.87
N LYS A 68 -20.56 28.42 -1.23
CA LYS A 68 -21.88 28.73 -1.76
C LYS A 68 -22.71 29.49 -0.76
N ILE A 69 -22.61 29.13 0.51
CA ILE A 69 -23.34 29.84 1.54
C ILE A 69 -22.81 31.25 1.73
N LEU A 70 -21.48 31.40 1.75
CA LEU A 70 -20.85 32.70 1.93
C LEU A 70 -21.05 33.61 0.74
N ASP A 71 -21.19 33.04 -0.45
CA ASP A 71 -21.37 33.85 -1.67
C ASP A 71 -22.84 34.13 -1.99
N ARG A 72 -23.75 33.74 -1.11
CA ARG A 72 -25.15 34.06 -1.33
C ARG A 72 -25.38 35.56 -1.35
N PRO A 73 -26.41 36.01 -2.06
CA PRO A 73 -26.71 37.43 -2.06
C PRO A 73 -26.84 37.94 -0.64
N THR A 74 -26.17 39.03 -0.40
CA THR A 74 -26.06 39.54 0.95
C THR A 74 -27.31 40.20 1.48
N LYS A 75 -28.25 40.49 0.62
CA LYS A 75 -29.43 41.18 1.12
C LYS A 75 -30.13 40.41 2.22
N GLN A 76 -30.12 39.09 2.15
CA GLN A 76 -30.69 38.32 3.22
C GLN A 76 -29.86 38.41 4.47
N LYS A 77 -28.53 38.31 4.29
CA LYS A 77 -27.63 38.44 5.41
C LYS A 77 -27.65 39.80 6.00
N GLN A 78 -27.63 40.79 5.14
CA GLN A 78 -27.63 42.16 5.60
C GLN A 78 -28.87 42.52 6.37
N GLU A 79 -29.98 42.01 5.96
CA GLU A 79 -31.21 42.27 6.69
C GLU A 79 -31.13 41.77 8.09
N LYS A 80 -30.60 40.56 8.24
CA LYS A 80 -30.46 39.99 9.57
C LYS A 80 -29.45 40.73 10.39
N VAL A 81 -28.31 40.95 9.81
CA VAL A 81 -27.21 41.58 10.52
C VAL A 81 -27.58 43.01 10.87
N ALA A 82 -28.15 43.70 9.92
CA ALA A 82 -28.53 45.08 10.16
C ALA A 82 -29.55 45.17 11.26
N GLU A 83 -30.49 44.28 11.26
CA GLU A 83 -31.48 44.27 12.32
C GLU A 83 -30.88 43.99 13.67
N ILE A 84 -29.96 43.08 13.70
CA ILE A 84 -29.30 42.72 14.94
C ILE A 84 -28.38 43.81 15.40
N ASP A 85 -27.63 44.37 14.49
CA ASP A 85 -26.68 45.44 14.79
C ASP A 85 -27.34 46.73 15.05
N ALA A 86 -28.24 47.06 14.17
CA ALA A 86 -28.90 48.32 14.28
C ALA A 86 -29.94 48.30 15.35
N GLY A 87 -30.40 47.12 15.48
CA GLY A 87 -31.41 46.97 16.51
C GLY A 87 -30.89 46.19 17.39
#